data_02ae930b9e7cb98f8d15a09100ab93c4
#
_entry.id   02ae930b9e7cb98f8d15a09100ab93c4
#
_cell.length_a   1.000
_cell.length_b   1.000
_cell.length_c   1.000
_cell.angle_alpha   90.00
_cell.angle_beta   90.00
_cell.angle_gamma   90.00
#
_symmetry.space_group_name_H-M   'P 1'
#
loop_
_entity.id
_entity.type
_entity.pdbx_description
1 polymer ?
#
loop_
_entity_poly.entity_id
_entity_poly.type
_entity_poly.pdbx_seq_one_letter_code
_entity_poly.pdbx_strand_id
1 'polypeptide(L)'
;MPLEPVSLDDKYDLRKSRIFVTGFQALVRLSLMQKERDRQAGLNTACYVTGYRGSPLGTLDQQFTRAGAVLAKNDIKFHPATNEELAATALSGSQQAELRGEGRFDGVFGMWYGKGPGVDRSGDAFRHANFSGTSRHGGVLALMGDDHTAESSTTAHQSEFHFVDVMIPILNPAGVQEIIDYGLYGWAMSRFTGAWTALKCMHETVESTAVVDGSLDRVKIVIPDDFAMPPGGLNIRLGDSVLGQEARLHDFKRDAMLAFVRVNRLNRVICTGGPAPKIGVITVGKSYLDVRQALDELGLDEVRCNDFGLRLYKIGCPWPISRQDLTDFAAGLDLVIVVEEKRSLIEVQVREELYGTANQPVCIGKKDEKGNWLFPVKGALDPNDIAICIGERLLGYVRNDDLAARVARLKEAQRALAETQDVAARVPYFCSGCPHNSSTVVPEGSRAYAGIGCHYMAQWMDRSTLGFTQMGGEGANWIGEAPFSKRPHVFQNLGDGTYNHSGSLAVRAAIHAGVNITYKILFNDAVAMTGGQHVDGNITVVQIANEMAAEGATRVVVVTDEPWKYPTGTKWPAGLKIHHRDDLQEVQ
;
A
#
# COMPACT_ATOMS: atom_id res chain seq x y z
N MET A 1 -17.10 -28.67 24.78
CA MET A 1 -17.08 -29.02 23.34
C MET A 1 -15.77 -29.71 23.04
N PRO A 2 -15.73 -30.78 22.24
CA PRO A 2 -14.45 -31.33 21.80
C PRO A 2 -13.72 -30.27 20.97
N LEU A 3 -12.40 -30.17 21.16
CA LEU A 3 -11.56 -29.28 20.37
C LEU A 3 -11.59 -29.75 18.91
N GLU A 4 -11.91 -28.85 17.98
CA GLU A 4 -11.77 -29.16 16.56
C GLU A 4 -10.29 -29.26 16.20
N PRO A 5 -9.89 -30.23 15.36
CA PRO A 5 -8.54 -30.32 14.88
C PRO A 5 -8.22 -29.10 14.02
N VAL A 6 -7.10 -28.46 14.31
CA VAL A 6 -6.61 -27.26 13.59
C VAL A 6 -5.40 -27.64 12.75
N SER A 7 -5.36 -27.18 11.51
CA SER A 7 -4.25 -27.35 10.58
C SER A 7 -3.76 -26.00 10.06
N LEU A 8 -2.48 -25.91 9.71
CA LEU A 8 -1.93 -24.75 9.01
C LEU A 8 -2.55 -24.55 7.62
N ASP A 9 -3.18 -25.59 7.06
CA ASP A 9 -3.86 -25.53 5.76
C ASP A 9 -5.33 -25.11 5.84
N ASP A 10 -5.89 -24.95 7.04
CA ASP A 10 -7.27 -24.47 7.23
C ASP A 10 -7.52 -23.12 6.54
N LYS A 11 -6.48 -22.30 6.40
CA LYS A 11 -6.53 -21.03 5.65
C LYS A 11 -6.92 -21.20 4.17
N TYR A 12 -6.72 -22.39 3.59
CA TYR A 12 -7.08 -22.70 2.20
C TYR A 12 -8.38 -23.50 2.09
N ASP A 13 -8.83 -24.12 3.18
CA ASP A 13 -10.07 -24.93 3.19
C ASP A 13 -11.29 -24.02 3.37
N LEU A 14 -12.03 -23.79 2.28
CA LEU A 14 -13.23 -22.94 2.27
C LEU A 14 -14.43 -23.53 3.02
N ARG A 15 -14.37 -24.80 3.46
CA ARG A 15 -15.38 -25.42 4.32
C ARG A 15 -15.22 -25.01 5.79
N LYS A 16 -14.04 -24.53 6.16
CA LYS A 16 -13.75 -24.03 7.51
C LYS A 16 -14.23 -22.57 7.63
N SER A 17 -15.24 -22.37 8.48
CA SER A 17 -15.77 -21.04 8.77
C SER A 17 -14.90 -20.26 9.74
N ARG A 18 -14.30 -20.91 10.74
CA ARG A 18 -13.44 -20.27 11.75
C ARG A 18 -12.00 -20.65 11.50
N ILE A 19 -11.17 -19.66 11.16
CA ILE A 19 -9.77 -19.86 10.81
C ILE A 19 -8.88 -18.81 11.50
N PHE A 20 -7.64 -19.21 11.82
CA PHE A 20 -6.61 -18.32 12.32
C PHE A 20 -5.65 -17.97 11.18
N VAL A 21 -5.55 -16.69 10.86
CA VAL A 21 -4.76 -16.21 9.71
C VAL A 21 -4.08 -14.87 10.00
N THR A 22 -2.98 -14.63 9.29
CA THR A 22 -2.42 -13.27 9.14
C THR A 22 -3.20 -12.50 8.09
N GLY A 23 -3.04 -11.16 8.05
CA GLY A 23 -3.63 -10.36 6.98
C GLY A 23 -3.16 -10.78 5.58
N PHE A 24 -1.88 -11.18 5.41
CA PHE A 24 -1.40 -11.75 4.15
C PHE A 24 -2.10 -13.04 3.75
N GLN A 25 -2.32 -13.93 4.71
CA GLN A 25 -3.03 -15.19 4.46
C GLN A 25 -4.51 -14.94 4.15
N ALA A 26 -5.10 -13.92 4.76
CA ALA A 26 -6.44 -13.46 4.46
C ALA A 26 -6.57 -12.99 3.00
N LEU A 27 -5.58 -12.27 2.47
CA LEU A 27 -5.54 -11.84 1.06
C LEU A 27 -5.45 -13.03 0.08
N VAL A 28 -4.67 -14.07 0.42
CA VAL A 28 -4.64 -15.30 -0.39
C VAL A 28 -6.00 -16.01 -0.34
N ARG A 29 -6.58 -16.21 0.87
CA ARG A 29 -7.89 -16.81 1.03
C ARG A 29 -8.98 -16.02 0.30
N LEU A 30 -8.91 -14.70 0.33
CA LEU A 30 -9.83 -13.80 -0.36
C LEU A 30 -9.97 -14.15 -1.84
N SER A 31 -8.86 -14.43 -2.53
CA SER A 31 -8.87 -14.84 -3.95
C SER A 31 -9.59 -16.18 -4.18
N LEU A 32 -9.38 -17.14 -3.28
CA LEU A 32 -10.08 -18.44 -3.31
C LEU A 32 -11.58 -18.28 -3.04
N MET A 33 -11.94 -17.43 -2.07
CA MET A 33 -13.35 -17.15 -1.73
C MET A 33 -14.09 -16.51 -2.91
N GLN A 34 -13.48 -15.54 -3.60
CA GLN A 34 -14.10 -14.90 -4.77
C GLN A 34 -14.30 -15.91 -5.90
N LYS A 35 -13.29 -16.73 -6.20
CA LYS A 35 -13.42 -17.80 -7.22
C LYS A 35 -14.57 -18.76 -6.90
N GLU A 36 -14.68 -19.20 -5.64
CA GLU A 36 -15.74 -20.12 -5.22
C GLU A 36 -17.13 -19.44 -5.27
N ARG A 37 -17.24 -18.19 -4.87
CA ARG A 37 -18.49 -17.41 -4.97
C ARG A 37 -18.94 -17.27 -6.43
N ASP A 38 -18.02 -17.01 -7.34
CA ASP A 38 -18.31 -16.95 -8.78
C ASP A 38 -18.80 -18.30 -9.30
N ARG A 39 -18.11 -19.38 -8.90
CA ARG A 39 -18.53 -20.74 -9.26
C ARG A 39 -19.96 -21.08 -8.77
N GLN A 40 -20.29 -20.68 -7.53
CA GLN A 40 -21.65 -20.86 -6.97
C GLN A 40 -22.69 -20.00 -7.69
N ALA A 41 -22.29 -18.86 -8.25
CA ALA A 41 -23.13 -18.01 -9.08
C ALA A 41 -23.22 -18.48 -10.55
N GLY A 42 -22.61 -19.62 -10.90
CA GLY A 42 -22.61 -20.17 -12.27
C GLY A 42 -21.63 -19.49 -13.22
N LEU A 43 -20.67 -18.71 -12.72
CA LEU A 43 -19.66 -18.04 -13.52
C LEU A 43 -18.35 -18.85 -13.56
N ASN A 44 -17.77 -18.98 -14.74
CA ASN A 44 -16.45 -19.53 -14.96
C ASN A 44 -15.42 -18.42 -15.07
N THR A 45 -14.99 -17.85 -13.94
CA THR A 45 -13.99 -16.78 -13.89
C THR A 45 -12.59 -17.34 -13.62
N ALA A 46 -11.55 -16.55 -13.93
CA ALA A 46 -10.19 -16.77 -13.48
C ALA A 46 -9.72 -15.59 -12.62
N CYS A 47 -8.57 -15.75 -11.95
CA CYS A 47 -7.93 -14.67 -11.20
C CYS A 47 -6.51 -14.42 -11.69
N TYR A 48 -6.12 -13.14 -11.77
CA TYR A 48 -4.75 -12.73 -12.05
C TYR A 48 -4.22 -11.83 -10.92
N VAL A 49 -3.19 -12.32 -10.22
CA VAL A 49 -2.53 -11.59 -9.13
C VAL A 49 -1.14 -11.18 -9.57
N THR A 50 -0.87 -9.89 -9.58
CA THR A 50 0.40 -9.33 -10.04
C THR A 50 0.75 -8.04 -9.28
N GLY A 51 2.03 -7.72 -9.18
CA GLY A 51 2.53 -6.57 -8.45
C GLY A 51 4.02 -6.68 -8.23
N TYR A 52 4.53 -5.82 -7.36
CA TYR A 52 5.94 -5.87 -6.98
C TYR A 52 6.09 -5.85 -5.45
N ARG A 53 7.04 -6.63 -4.96
CA ARG A 53 7.31 -6.85 -3.55
C ARG A 53 7.86 -5.60 -2.86
N GLY A 54 7.38 -5.33 -1.68
CA GLY A 54 7.84 -4.21 -0.85
C GLY A 54 7.05 -4.14 0.45
N SER A 55 7.74 -3.90 1.59
CA SER A 55 7.08 -3.76 2.88
C SER A 55 6.12 -2.57 2.90
N PRO A 56 4.90 -2.69 3.48
CA PRO A 56 4.41 -3.81 4.30
C PRO A 56 3.91 -5.03 3.51
N LEU A 57 3.88 -5.06 2.19
CA LEU A 57 3.39 -6.18 1.39
C LEU A 57 4.50 -7.17 0.95
N GLY A 58 5.70 -7.08 1.53
CA GLY A 58 6.87 -7.89 1.13
C GLY A 58 6.69 -9.40 1.29
N THR A 59 5.92 -9.86 2.26
CA THR A 59 5.66 -11.29 2.48
C THR A 59 4.47 -11.82 1.68
N LEU A 60 3.70 -10.97 1.02
CA LEU A 60 2.55 -11.38 0.22
C LEU A 60 2.96 -12.32 -0.92
N ASP A 61 4.06 -12.01 -1.63
CA ASP A 61 4.64 -12.87 -2.67
C ASP A 61 4.89 -14.28 -2.17
N GLN A 62 5.48 -14.40 -0.97
CA GLN A 62 5.80 -15.69 -0.37
C GLN A 62 4.54 -16.49 -0.04
N GLN A 63 3.46 -15.82 0.43
CA GLN A 63 2.21 -16.49 0.73
C GLN A 63 1.52 -17.01 -0.54
N PHE A 64 1.50 -16.21 -1.62
CA PHE A 64 0.99 -16.67 -2.92
C PHE A 64 1.84 -17.79 -3.51
N THR A 65 3.16 -17.69 -3.44
CA THR A 65 4.07 -18.75 -3.90
C THR A 65 3.83 -20.07 -3.16
N ARG A 66 3.71 -20.03 -1.81
CA ARG A 66 3.40 -21.21 -0.98
C ARG A 66 2.05 -21.82 -1.32
N ALA A 67 1.08 -21.01 -1.70
CA ALA A 67 -0.26 -21.44 -2.08
C ALA A 67 -0.34 -21.97 -3.53
N GLY A 68 0.73 -21.93 -4.31
CA GLY A 68 0.75 -22.16 -5.76
C GLY A 68 -0.04 -23.37 -6.26
N ALA A 69 0.07 -24.53 -5.58
CA ALA A 69 -0.67 -25.73 -5.95
C ALA A 69 -2.19 -25.59 -5.76
N VAL A 70 -2.64 -24.87 -4.73
CA VAL A 70 -4.06 -24.60 -4.45
C VAL A 70 -4.58 -23.56 -5.43
N LEU A 71 -3.79 -22.52 -5.71
CA LEU A 71 -4.14 -21.46 -6.65
C LEU A 71 -4.34 -22.00 -8.07
N ALA A 72 -3.41 -22.84 -8.54
CA ALA A 72 -3.48 -23.44 -9.87
C ALA A 72 -4.74 -24.29 -10.08
N LYS A 73 -5.20 -25.01 -9.04
CA LYS A 73 -6.44 -25.80 -9.08
C LYS A 73 -7.72 -24.95 -9.18
N ASN A 74 -7.61 -23.65 -8.87
CA ASN A 74 -8.70 -22.71 -8.83
C ASN A 74 -8.59 -21.62 -9.92
N ASP A 75 -7.82 -21.86 -10.99
CA ASP A 75 -7.59 -20.89 -12.08
C ASP A 75 -7.10 -19.52 -11.58
N ILE A 76 -6.33 -19.49 -10.51
CA ILE A 76 -5.72 -18.29 -9.96
C ILE A 76 -4.24 -18.29 -10.36
N LYS A 77 -3.86 -17.33 -11.21
CA LYS A 77 -2.49 -17.17 -11.66
C LYS A 77 -1.81 -16.07 -10.83
N PHE A 78 -0.79 -16.44 -10.08
CA PHE A 78 0.12 -15.50 -9.44
C PHE A 78 1.34 -15.31 -10.34
N HIS A 79 1.62 -14.05 -10.70
CA HIS A 79 2.74 -13.68 -11.55
C HIS A 79 3.32 -12.34 -11.07
N PRO A 80 4.36 -12.34 -10.23
CA PRO A 80 5.09 -11.12 -9.91
C PRO A 80 5.58 -10.43 -11.18
N ALA A 81 5.52 -9.11 -11.20
CA ALA A 81 5.97 -8.32 -12.34
C ALA A 81 7.38 -7.77 -12.11
N THR A 82 8.03 -7.34 -13.19
CA THR A 82 9.32 -6.67 -13.14
C THR A 82 9.25 -5.37 -12.31
N ASN A 83 8.14 -4.64 -12.44
CA ASN A 83 7.83 -3.47 -11.62
C ASN A 83 6.31 -3.24 -11.52
N GLU A 84 5.93 -2.26 -10.71
CA GLU A 84 4.54 -2.00 -10.34
C GLU A 84 3.70 -1.44 -11.49
N GLU A 85 4.27 -0.57 -12.33
CA GLU A 85 3.55 0.02 -13.47
C GLU A 85 3.25 -1.01 -14.56
N LEU A 86 4.20 -1.92 -14.83
CA LEU A 86 4.00 -3.03 -15.77
C LEU A 86 3.00 -4.04 -15.22
N ALA A 87 3.01 -4.26 -13.89
CA ALA A 87 1.98 -5.05 -13.23
C ALA A 87 0.58 -4.46 -13.44
N ALA A 88 0.41 -3.16 -13.23
CA ALA A 88 -0.87 -2.46 -13.44
C ALA A 88 -1.32 -2.56 -14.89
N THR A 89 -0.41 -2.38 -15.82
CA THR A 89 -0.68 -2.52 -17.27
C THR A 89 -1.10 -3.93 -17.63
N ALA A 90 -0.39 -4.95 -17.14
CA ALA A 90 -0.71 -6.36 -17.38
C ALA A 90 -2.08 -6.74 -16.80
N LEU A 91 -2.39 -6.22 -15.59
CA LEU A 91 -3.69 -6.44 -14.96
C LEU A 91 -4.83 -5.75 -15.74
N SER A 92 -4.60 -4.52 -16.25
CA SER A 92 -5.55 -3.86 -17.16
C SER A 92 -5.78 -4.70 -18.43
N GLY A 93 -4.73 -5.33 -18.96
CA GLY A 93 -4.85 -6.27 -20.09
C GLY A 93 -5.76 -7.45 -19.77
N SER A 94 -5.71 -7.99 -18.54
CA SER A 94 -6.57 -9.11 -18.14
C SER A 94 -8.07 -8.76 -18.17
N GLN A 95 -8.42 -7.47 -17.99
CA GLN A 95 -9.81 -6.98 -18.06
C GLN A 95 -10.35 -6.89 -19.50
N GLN A 96 -9.52 -7.19 -20.47
CA GLN A 96 -9.90 -7.15 -21.89
C GLN A 96 -9.98 -8.56 -22.52
N ALA A 97 -9.71 -9.60 -21.76
CA ALA A 97 -9.52 -10.95 -22.28
C ALA A 97 -10.75 -11.50 -23.05
N GLU A 98 -11.97 -11.18 -22.61
CA GLU A 98 -13.21 -11.65 -23.22
C GLU A 98 -13.80 -10.67 -24.25
N LEU A 99 -13.37 -9.41 -24.31
CA LEU A 99 -14.03 -8.35 -25.09
C LEU A 99 -14.07 -8.62 -26.60
N ARG A 100 -13.16 -9.43 -27.12
CA ARG A 100 -13.06 -9.75 -28.56
C ARG A 100 -13.61 -11.14 -28.88
N GLY A 101 -14.30 -11.80 -27.93
CA GLY A 101 -14.81 -13.16 -28.09
C GLY A 101 -13.73 -14.25 -28.05
N GLU A 102 -12.51 -13.93 -27.57
CA GLU A 102 -11.38 -14.83 -27.47
C GLU A 102 -11.13 -15.35 -26.05
N GLY A 103 -11.97 -14.91 -25.07
CA GLY A 103 -11.85 -15.27 -23.67
C GLY A 103 -12.08 -16.76 -23.41
N ARG A 104 -11.24 -17.36 -22.58
CA ARG A 104 -11.44 -18.72 -22.07
C ARG A 104 -12.35 -18.77 -20.85
N PHE A 105 -12.55 -17.62 -20.22
CA PHE A 105 -13.33 -17.43 -19.01
C PHE A 105 -14.36 -16.33 -19.22
N ASP A 106 -15.41 -16.30 -18.40
CA ASP A 106 -16.44 -15.28 -18.42
C ASP A 106 -15.92 -13.90 -18.00
N GLY A 107 -14.80 -13.88 -17.32
CA GLY A 107 -14.05 -12.71 -16.89
C GLY A 107 -12.84 -13.10 -16.04
N VAL A 108 -11.92 -12.14 -15.86
CA VAL A 108 -10.74 -12.31 -15.02
C VAL A 108 -10.80 -11.27 -13.92
N PHE A 109 -11.08 -11.68 -12.67
CA PHE A 109 -10.92 -10.77 -11.55
C PHE A 109 -9.45 -10.67 -11.18
N GLY A 110 -9.04 -9.53 -10.64
CA GLY A 110 -7.61 -9.31 -10.47
C GLY A 110 -7.22 -8.60 -9.19
N MET A 111 -5.96 -8.78 -8.82
CA MET A 111 -5.34 -8.14 -7.67
C MET A 111 -3.99 -7.57 -8.07
N TRP A 112 -3.84 -6.26 -7.95
CA TRP A 112 -2.56 -5.57 -8.02
C TRP A 112 -2.03 -5.34 -6.61
N TYR A 113 -0.71 -5.40 -6.40
CA TYR A 113 -0.12 -5.05 -5.11
C TYR A 113 1.19 -4.28 -5.30
N GLY A 114 1.38 -3.27 -4.45
CA GLY A 114 2.59 -2.46 -4.38
C GLY A 114 2.60 -1.61 -3.12
N LYS A 115 3.80 -1.24 -2.68
CA LYS A 115 3.97 -0.26 -1.60
C LYS A 115 3.78 1.18 -2.12
N GLY A 116 3.78 2.18 -1.22
CA GLY A 116 3.58 3.59 -1.56
C GLY A 116 4.38 4.08 -2.77
N PRO A 117 5.72 3.90 -2.83
CA PRO A 117 6.51 4.26 -4.02
C PRO A 117 6.06 3.55 -5.31
N GLY A 118 5.52 2.33 -5.21
CA GLY A 118 4.97 1.62 -6.35
C GLY A 118 3.62 2.19 -6.80
N VAL A 119 2.81 2.70 -5.88
CA VAL A 119 1.59 3.45 -6.20
C VAL A 119 1.96 4.73 -6.97
N ASP A 120 2.92 5.52 -6.45
CA ASP A 120 3.38 6.75 -7.08
C ASP A 120 3.87 6.48 -8.51
N ARG A 121 4.65 5.42 -8.71
CA ARG A 121 5.19 5.03 -10.01
C ARG A 121 4.10 4.61 -11.00
N SER A 122 3.03 3.98 -10.51
CA SER A 122 1.97 3.41 -11.35
C SER A 122 0.86 4.40 -11.73
N GLY A 123 0.98 5.68 -11.38
CA GLY A 123 -0.09 6.68 -11.53
C GLY A 123 -0.66 6.79 -12.93
N ASP A 124 0.19 6.85 -13.95
CA ASP A 124 -0.25 6.89 -15.34
C ASP A 124 -0.94 5.58 -15.76
N ALA A 125 -0.38 4.43 -15.37
CA ALA A 125 -0.98 3.13 -15.64
C ALA A 125 -2.36 2.99 -14.96
N PHE A 126 -2.51 3.46 -13.71
CA PHE A 126 -3.81 3.47 -13.01
C PHE A 126 -4.82 4.38 -13.69
N ARG A 127 -4.40 5.57 -14.14
CA ARG A 127 -5.27 6.50 -14.86
C ARG A 127 -5.82 5.87 -16.12
N HIS A 128 -4.97 5.33 -16.98
CA HIS A 128 -5.38 4.64 -18.20
C HIS A 128 -6.30 3.45 -17.92
N ALA A 129 -5.95 2.63 -16.92
CA ALA A 129 -6.72 1.46 -16.56
C ALA A 129 -8.11 1.81 -16.01
N ASN A 130 -8.22 2.84 -15.15
CA ASN A 130 -9.49 3.23 -14.54
C ASN A 130 -10.40 3.98 -15.52
N PHE A 131 -9.84 4.80 -16.42
CA PHE A 131 -10.59 5.41 -17.51
C PHE A 131 -11.20 4.33 -18.42
N SER A 132 -10.40 3.37 -18.87
CA SER A 132 -10.88 2.23 -19.65
C SER A 132 -11.92 1.41 -18.89
N GLY A 133 -11.64 1.08 -17.64
CA GLY A 133 -12.53 0.36 -16.75
C GLY A 133 -12.21 -1.14 -16.59
N THR A 134 -13.16 -1.87 -16.02
CA THR A 134 -13.05 -3.31 -15.74
C THR A 134 -14.11 -4.10 -16.47
N SER A 135 -13.87 -5.40 -16.69
CA SER A 135 -14.86 -6.29 -17.31
C SER A 135 -16.03 -6.56 -16.37
N ARG A 136 -17.17 -6.96 -16.94
CA ARG A 136 -18.42 -7.22 -16.20
C ARG A 136 -18.26 -8.30 -15.12
N HIS A 137 -17.54 -9.36 -15.42
CA HIS A 137 -17.29 -10.50 -14.51
C HIS A 137 -15.84 -10.55 -14.03
N GLY A 138 -15.03 -9.52 -14.36
CA GLY A 138 -13.68 -9.33 -13.86
C GLY A 138 -13.66 -8.55 -12.55
N GLY A 139 -13.26 -7.30 -12.65
CA GLY A 139 -13.06 -6.41 -11.50
C GLY A 139 -11.64 -6.46 -10.96
N VAL A 140 -11.18 -5.34 -10.41
CA VAL A 140 -9.80 -5.20 -9.93
C VAL A 140 -9.76 -4.63 -8.53
N LEU A 141 -8.93 -5.25 -7.70
CA LEU A 141 -8.58 -4.80 -6.35
C LEU A 141 -7.10 -4.38 -6.32
N ALA A 142 -6.83 -3.11 -6.08
CA ALA A 142 -5.47 -2.58 -5.95
C ALA A 142 -5.08 -2.48 -4.47
N LEU A 143 -4.13 -3.34 -4.04
CA LEU A 143 -3.61 -3.34 -2.68
C LEU A 143 -2.52 -2.29 -2.54
N MET A 144 -2.79 -1.21 -1.80
CA MET A 144 -1.79 -0.18 -1.51
C MET A 144 -1.14 -0.43 -0.15
N GLY A 145 0.16 -0.71 -0.16
CA GLY A 145 0.96 -0.94 1.02
C GLY A 145 1.56 0.35 1.56
N ASP A 146 0.93 0.95 2.56
CA ASP A 146 1.42 2.19 3.18
C ASP A 146 2.20 1.92 4.46
N ASP A 147 3.34 2.60 4.57
CA ASP A 147 4.23 2.61 5.72
C ASP A 147 4.29 4.05 6.27
N HIS A 148 3.39 4.36 7.21
CA HIS A 148 3.20 5.72 7.71
C HIS A 148 4.36 6.24 8.55
N THR A 149 5.14 5.35 9.16
CA THR A 149 6.30 5.68 10.00
C THR A 149 7.62 5.55 9.26
N ALA A 150 7.59 5.06 8.01
CA ALA A 150 8.77 4.78 7.19
C ALA A 150 9.75 3.79 7.82
N GLU A 151 9.24 2.80 8.57
CA GLU A 151 10.07 1.79 9.23
C GLU A 151 10.82 0.89 8.23
N SER A 152 10.20 0.63 7.08
CA SER A 152 10.78 -0.16 5.99
C SER A 152 10.79 0.59 4.65
N SER A 153 10.70 1.90 4.68
CA SER A 153 10.63 2.75 3.49
C SER A 153 11.56 3.95 3.64
N THR A 154 12.06 4.45 2.53
CA THR A 154 12.89 5.67 2.51
C THR A 154 12.07 6.95 2.63
N THR A 155 10.75 6.84 2.49
CA THR A 155 9.79 7.95 2.66
C THR A 155 8.51 7.41 3.30
N ALA A 156 7.90 8.22 4.16
CA ALA A 156 6.57 7.93 4.69
C ALA A 156 5.50 8.22 3.63
N HIS A 157 4.54 7.31 3.45
CA HIS A 157 3.54 7.39 2.38
C HIS A 157 2.12 7.55 2.90
N GLN A 158 1.30 8.17 2.05
CA GLN A 158 -0.14 8.24 2.13
C GLN A 158 -0.69 8.12 0.71
N SER A 159 -0.87 6.89 0.26
CA SER A 159 -1.21 6.58 -1.13
C SER A 159 -2.64 6.91 -1.53
N GLU A 160 -3.55 7.17 -0.57
CA GLU A 160 -4.94 7.50 -0.85
C GLU A 160 -5.10 8.66 -1.83
N PHE A 161 -4.28 9.71 -1.69
CA PHE A 161 -4.39 10.89 -2.58
C PHE A 161 -4.11 10.57 -4.04
N HIS A 162 -3.27 9.58 -4.28
CA HIS A 162 -3.00 9.11 -5.64
C HIS A 162 -4.23 8.44 -6.26
N PHE A 163 -4.91 7.58 -5.46
CA PHE A 163 -6.14 6.94 -5.90
C PHE A 163 -7.31 7.92 -6.06
N VAL A 164 -7.37 8.97 -5.22
CA VAL A 164 -8.33 10.08 -5.41
C VAL A 164 -8.09 10.79 -6.73
N ASP A 165 -6.83 11.11 -7.07
CA ASP A 165 -6.46 11.79 -8.31
C ASP A 165 -6.85 10.99 -9.56
N VAL A 166 -6.72 9.66 -9.52
CA VAL A 166 -7.13 8.78 -10.63
C VAL A 166 -8.57 8.27 -10.50
N MET A 167 -9.34 8.77 -9.52
CA MET A 167 -10.75 8.45 -9.27
C MET A 167 -11.01 6.94 -9.01
N ILE A 168 -10.14 6.28 -8.29
CA ILE A 168 -10.32 4.91 -7.81
C ILE A 168 -10.85 4.95 -6.37
N PRO A 169 -12.03 4.37 -6.07
CA PRO A 169 -12.57 4.34 -4.72
C PRO A 169 -11.69 3.51 -3.78
N ILE A 170 -11.64 3.92 -2.52
CA ILE A 170 -10.73 3.37 -1.53
C ILE A 170 -11.51 2.64 -0.45
N LEU A 171 -11.09 1.43 -0.11
CA LEU A 171 -11.54 0.70 1.07
C LEU A 171 -10.39 0.61 2.08
N ASN A 172 -10.68 0.89 3.35
CA ASN A 172 -9.68 0.94 4.40
C ASN A 172 -10.07 0.03 5.58
N PRO A 173 -9.60 -1.23 5.61
CA PRO A 173 -9.93 -2.19 6.65
C PRO A 173 -9.25 -1.85 7.98
N ALA A 174 -9.96 -2.05 9.08
CA ALA A 174 -9.46 -1.86 10.43
C ALA A 174 -8.67 -3.07 10.97
N GLY A 175 -8.78 -4.25 10.35
CA GLY A 175 -8.10 -5.46 10.80
C GLY A 175 -8.30 -6.63 9.84
N VAL A 176 -7.82 -7.80 10.22
CA VAL A 176 -7.74 -8.99 9.35
C VAL A 176 -9.11 -9.43 8.84
N GLN A 177 -10.17 -9.38 9.67
CA GLN A 177 -11.52 -9.73 9.21
C GLN A 177 -11.99 -8.81 8.09
N GLU A 178 -11.76 -7.50 8.22
CA GLU A 178 -12.20 -6.53 7.22
C GLU A 178 -11.37 -6.57 5.93
N ILE A 179 -10.17 -7.13 5.95
CA ILE A 179 -9.42 -7.42 4.72
C ILE A 179 -10.23 -8.38 3.84
N ILE A 180 -10.81 -9.43 4.42
CA ILE A 180 -11.67 -10.36 3.67
C ILE A 180 -12.97 -9.67 3.26
N ASP A 181 -13.65 -9.05 4.22
CA ASP A 181 -14.97 -8.46 3.99
C ASP A 181 -14.90 -7.36 2.93
N TYR A 182 -13.96 -6.42 3.08
CA TYR A 182 -13.80 -5.30 2.14
C TYR A 182 -13.19 -5.73 0.80
N GLY A 183 -12.36 -6.77 0.78
CA GLY A 183 -11.87 -7.33 -0.48
C GLY A 183 -13.00 -7.89 -1.35
N LEU A 184 -13.96 -8.61 -0.75
CA LEU A 184 -15.16 -9.10 -1.46
C LEU A 184 -16.06 -7.94 -1.93
N TYR A 185 -16.27 -6.93 -1.07
CA TYR A 185 -16.99 -5.71 -1.47
C TYR A 185 -16.24 -4.97 -2.58
N GLY A 186 -14.91 -4.93 -2.54
CA GLY A 186 -14.08 -4.23 -3.51
C GLY A 186 -14.23 -4.80 -4.92
N TRP A 187 -14.17 -6.11 -5.09
CA TRP A 187 -14.41 -6.71 -6.41
C TRP A 187 -15.86 -6.52 -6.88
N ALA A 188 -16.83 -6.64 -5.97
CA ALA A 188 -18.23 -6.40 -6.32
C ALA A 188 -18.48 -4.95 -6.73
N MET A 189 -17.89 -3.97 -6.01
CA MET A 189 -17.92 -2.56 -6.37
C MET A 189 -17.27 -2.33 -7.73
N SER A 190 -16.09 -2.92 -7.96
CA SER A 190 -15.39 -2.80 -9.23
C SER A 190 -16.21 -3.33 -10.40
N ARG A 191 -16.87 -4.48 -10.26
CA ARG A 191 -17.77 -5.05 -11.27
C ARG A 191 -18.98 -4.16 -11.55
N PHE A 192 -19.58 -3.60 -10.50
CA PHE A 192 -20.79 -2.77 -10.61
C PHE A 192 -20.47 -1.40 -11.23
N THR A 193 -19.39 -0.76 -10.79
CA THR A 193 -19.02 0.60 -11.21
C THR A 193 -18.16 0.64 -12.46
N GLY A 194 -17.58 -0.49 -12.86
CA GLY A 194 -16.59 -0.54 -13.94
C GLY A 194 -15.29 0.22 -13.62
N ALA A 195 -15.04 0.57 -12.36
CA ALA A 195 -13.80 1.20 -11.90
C ALA A 195 -12.93 0.17 -11.16
N TRP A 196 -11.64 0.42 -11.08
CA TRP A 196 -10.80 -0.29 -10.11
C TRP A 196 -11.24 0.08 -8.69
N THR A 197 -10.87 -0.73 -7.70
CA THR A 197 -11.10 -0.43 -6.28
C THR A 197 -9.79 -0.62 -5.52
N ALA A 198 -9.41 0.33 -4.69
CA ALA A 198 -8.22 0.24 -3.86
C ALA A 198 -8.55 -0.35 -2.48
N LEU A 199 -7.63 -1.14 -1.92
CA LEU A 199 -7.69 -1.65 -0.55
C LEU A 199 -6.42 -1.25 0.19
N LYS A 200 -6.57 -0.48 1.26
CA LYS A 200 -5.42 -0.04 2.05
C LYS A 200 -4.88 -1.18 2.91
N CYS A 201 -3.58 -1.40 2.81
CA CYS A 201 -2.84 -2.42 3.54
C CYS A 201 -1.71 -1.74 4.33
N MET A 202 -1.88 -1.63 5.64
CA MET A 202 -0.85 -1.14 6.54
C MET A 202 -0.20 -2.31 7.27
N HIS A 203 1.03 -2.14 7.75
CA HIS A 203 1.71 -3.22 8.48
C HIS A 203 0.90 -3.68 9.70
N GLU A 204 0.25 -2.76 10.43
CA GLU A 204 -0.61 -3.07 11.58
C GLU A 204 -1.79 -3.97 11.22
N THR A 205 -2.24 -3.96 9.97
CA THR A 205 -3.37 -4.77 9.53
C THR A 205 -2.95 -6.06 8.83
N VAL A 206 -1.91 -6.01 7.98
CA VAL A 206 -1.51 -7.19 7.18
C VAL A 206 -0.56 -8.13 7.92
N GLU A 207 0.24 -7.62 8.86
CA GLU A 207 1.14 -8.43 9.69
C GLU A 207 0.45 -8.97 10.96
N SER A 208 -0.66 -8.36 11.37
CA SER A 208 -1.43 -8.85 12.50
C SER A 208 -2.11 -10.18 12.20
N THR A 209 -2.42 -10.91 13.29
CA THR A 209 -3.10 -12.21 13.23
C THR A 209 -4.45 -12.13 13.93
N ALA A 210 -5.43 -12.83 13.40
CA ALA A 210 -6.73 -12.94 14.03
C ALA A 210 -7.41 -14.28 13.74
N VAL A 211 -8.31 -14.68 14.62
CA VAL A 211 -9.33 -15.67 14.30
C VAL A 211 -10.45 -14.94 13.56
N VAL A 212 -10.71 -15.33 12.32
CA VAL A 212 -11.71 -14.70 11.46
C VAL A 212 -12.81 -15.69 11.07
N ASP A 213 -13.97 -15.13 10.76
CA ASP A 213 -15.04 -15.87 10.08
C ASP A 213 -14.78 -15.84 8.58
N GLY A 214 -14.32 -16.97 8.06
CA GLY A 214 -14.01 -17.18 6.64
C GLY A 214 -15.15 -17.84 5.86
N SER A 215 -16.40 -17.79 6.36
CA SER A 215 -17.58 -18.35 5.67
C SER A 215 -17.85 -17.59 4.37
N LEU A 216 -18.21 -18.32 3.32
CA LEU A 216 -18.50 -17.75 2.01
C LEU A 216 -19.72 -16.82 1.99
N ASP A 217 -20.68 -17.06 2.87
CA ASP A 217 -21.95 -16.33 2.98
C ASP A 217 -21.95 -15.21 4.01
N ARG A 218 -20.83 -14.99 4.74
CA ARG A 218 -20.68 -13.92 5.71
C ARG A 218 -20.95 -12.55 5.11
N VAL A 219 -20.34 -12.25 3.96
CA VAL A 219 -20.52 -10.98 3.27
C VAL A 219 -21.68 -11.11 2.28
N LYS A 220 -22.77 -10.39 2.56
CA LYS A 220 -23.92 -10.29 1.67
C LYS A 220 -23.81 -9.00 0.87
N ILE A 221 -23.48 -9.15 -0.41
CA ILE A 221 -23.33 -8.02 -1.32
C ILE A 221 -24.69 -7.63 -1.87
N VAL A 222 -25.06 -6.37 -1.71
CA VAL A 222 -26.27 -5.78 -2.29
C VAL A 222 -25.86 -4.92 -3.46
N ILE A 223 -26.46 -5.17 -4.62
CA ILE A 223 -26.29 -4.31 -5.80
C ILE A 223 -27.36 -3.22 -5.74
N PRO A 224 -26.97 -1.93 -5.90
CA PRO A 224 -27.96 -0.83 -5.90
C PRO A 224 -29.01 -1.02 -7.01
N ASP A 225 -30.28 -0.96 -6.63
CA ASP A 225 -31.44 -1.02 -7.55
C ASP A 225 -32.01 0.35 -7.87
N ASP A 226 -31.61 1.37 -7.11
CA ASP A 226 -32.00 2.77 -7.26
C ASP A 226 -30.99 3.62 -8.08
N PHE A 227 -29.91 3.01 -8.57
CA PHE A 227 -28.97 3.66 -9.47
C PHE A 227 -29.37 3.47 -10.93
N ALA A 228 -29.61 4.57 -11.64
CA ALA A 228 -29.95 4.55 -13.07
C ALA A 228 -28.70 4.22 -13.91
N MET A 229 -28.55 2.96 -14.29
CA MET A 229 -27.44 2.51 -15.11
C MET A 229 -27.52 3.16 -16.51
N PRO A 230 -26.45 3.84 -16.97
CA PRO A 230 -26.48 4.45 -18.32
C PRO A 230 -26.49 3.38 -19.43
N PRO A 231 -26.94 3.74 -20.64
CA PRO A 231 -26.93 2.85 -21.80
C PRO A 231 -25.53 2.27 -22.06
N GLY A 232 -25.44 0.95 -22.22
CA GLY A 232 -24.18 0.23 -22.40
C GLY A 232 -23.37 -0.04 -21.11
N GLY A 233 -23.88 0.38 -19.94
CA GLY A 233 -23.29 0.12 -18.64
C GLY A 233 -22.01 0.93 -18.36
N LEU A 234 -21.30 0.56 -17.27
CA LEU A 234 -20.10 1.26 -16.78
C LEU A 234 -18.80 0.49 -17.02
N ASN A 235 -18.89 -0.79 -17.40
CA ASN A 235 -17.73 -1.63 -17.65
C ASN A 235 -16.97 -1.21 -18.92
N ILE A 236 -15.77 -1.77 -19.10
CA ILE A 236 -14.90 -1.53 -20.24
C ILE A 236 -15.60 -1.84 -21.57
N ARG A 237 -15.40 -0.98 -22.54
CA ARG A 237 -15.94 -1.13 -23.89
C ARG A 237 -14.87 -0.83 -24.94
N LEU A 238 -14.89 -1.57 -26.03
CA LEU A 238 -14.05 -1.26 -27.19
C LEU A 238 -14.60 -0.02 -27.92
N GLY A 239 -13.71 0.83 -28.40
CA GLY A 239 -14.05 1.98 -29.24
C GLY A 239 -14.52 3.24 -28.52
N ASP A 240 -14.51 3.28 -27.20
CA ASP A 240 -14.78 4.51 -26.45
C ASP A 240 -13.69 5.57 -26.74
N SER A 241 -14.08 6.79 -27.00
CA SER A 241 -13.15 7.91 -27.11
C SER A 241 -12.62 8.29 -25.72
N VAL A 242 -11.46 8.94 -25.66
CA VAL A 242 -10.84 9.41 -24.40
C VAL A 242 -11.81 10.29 -23.59
N LEU A 243 -12.42 11.28 -24.24
CA LEU A 243 -13.41 12.16 -23.58
C LEU A 243 -14.70 11.42 -23.21
N GLY A 244 -15.08 10.39 -23.97
CA GLY A 244 -16.21 9.51 -23.59
C GLY A 244 -15.94 8.68 -22.35
N GLN A 245 -14.72 8.21 -22.16
CA GLN A 245 -14.29 7.53 -20.94
C GLN A 245 -14.29 8.49 -19.74
N GLU A 246 -13.77 9.71 -19.92
CA GLU A 246 -13.76 10.76 -18.90
C GLU A 246 -15.18 11.13 -18.47
N ALA A 247 -16.06 11.43 -19.42
CA ALA A 247 -17.46 11.75 -19.15
C ALA A 247 -18.15 10.62 -18.35
N ARG A 248 -17.96 9.36 -18.76
CA ARG A 248 -18.52 8.22 -18.04
C ARG A 248 -18.01 8.08 -16.61
N LEU A 249 -16.73 8.40 -16.38
CA LEU A 249 -16.13 8.36 -15.06
C LEU A 249 -16.75 9.43 -14.14
N HIS A 250 -16.84 10.67 -14.62
CA HIS A 250 -17.34 11.80 -13.84
C HIS A 250 -18.87 11.81 -13.71
N ASP A 251 -19.60 11.53 -14.79
CA ASP A 251 -21.06 11.67 -14.81
C ASP A 251 -21.78 10.49 -14.14
N PHE A 252 -21.14 9.30 -14.07
CA PHE A 252 -21.84 8.10 -13.62
C PHE A 252 -21.07 7.23 -12.61
N LYS A 253 -19.75 6.97 -12.83
CA LYS A 253 -19.06 5.98 -12.00
C LYS A 253 -18.92 6.44 -10.56
N ARG A 254 -18.68 7.73 -10.30
CA ARG A 254 -18.59 8.28 -8.94
C ARG A 254 -19.92 8.08 -8.20
N ASP A 255 -21.04 8.37 -8.83
CA ASP A 255 -22.37 8.20 -8.21
C ASP A 255 -22.72 6.73 -8.00
N ALA A 256 -22.31 5.85 -8.92
CA ALA A 256 -22.40 4.40 -8.73
C ALA A 256 -21.59 3.91 -7.53
N MET A 257 -20.39 4.45 -7.31
CA MET A 257 -19.58 4.15 -6.11
C MET A 257 -20.32 4.56 -4.83
N LEU A 258 -20.85 5.77 -4.77
CA LEU A 258 -21.63 6.27 -3.63
C LEU A 258 -22.88 5.43 -3.37
N ALA A 259 -23.62 5.05 -4.41
CA ALA A 259 -24.77 4.15 -4.28
C ALA A 259 -24.36 2.79 -3.70
N PHE A 260 -23.25 2.21 -4.18
CA PHE A 260 -22.75 0.93 -3.69
C PHE A 260 -22.32 1.00 -2.22
N VAL A 261 -21.58 2.05 -1.84
CA VAL A 261 -21.14 2.29 -0.45
C VAL A 261 -22.34 2.37 0.49
N ARG A 262 -23.37 3.11 0.10
CA ARG A 262 -24.59 3.34 0.89
C ARG A 262 -25.37 2.04 1.13
N VAL A 263 -25.72 1.29 0.07
CA VAL A 263 -26.56 0.08 0.23
C VAL A 263 -25.85 -1.03 0.99
N ASN A 264 -24.50 -1.11 0.89
CA ASN A 264 -23.70 -2.08 1.61
C ASN A 264 -23.21 -1.58 2.99
N ARG A 265 -23.60 -0.36 3.39
CA ARG A 265 -23.26 0.26 4.69
C ARG A 265 -21.77 0.18 5.00
N LEU A 266 -20.94 0.46 4.01
CA LEU A 266 -19.48 0.47 4.21
C LEU A 266 -19.07 1.61 5.15
N ASN A 267 -19.78 2.73 5.10
CA ASN A 267 -19.73 3.79 6.09
C ASN A 267 -20.95 3.68 7.00
N ARG A 268 -20.75 3.68 8.32
CA ARG A 268 -21.84 3.39 9.25
C ARG A 268 -21.65 4.02 10.63
N VAL A 269 -22.77 4.37 11.25
CA VAL A 269 -22.82 4.73 12.67
C VAL A 269 -22.58 3.47 13.51
N ILE A 270 -21.62 3.54 14.44
CA ILE A 270 -21.33 2.49 15.44
C ILE A 270 -22.07 2.76 16.73
N CYS A 271 -22.07 4.04 17.18
CA CYS A 271 -22.79 4.49 18.35
C CYS A 271 -23.58 5.74 17.99
N THR A 272 -24.85 5.81 18.36
CA THR A 272 -25.77 6.91 17.97
C THR A 272 -25.57 8.21 18.76
N GLY A 273 -24.98 8.12 19.96
CA GLY A 273 -24.89 9.26 20.90
C GLY A 273 -26.20 9.58 21.62
N GLY A 274 -27.13 8.63 21.66
CA GLY A 274 -28.41 8.80 22.32
C GLY A 274 -29.36 9.82 21.65
N PRO A 275 -30.35 10.32 22.36
CA PRO A 275 -31.41 11.17 21.80
C PRO A 275 -30.95 12.62 21.52
N ALA A 276 -29.86 13.08 22.12
CA ALA A 276 -29.36 14.45 22.01
C ALA A 276 -27.82 14.47 21.85
N PRO A 277 -27.29 13.90 20.76
CA PRO A 277 -25.86 13.84 20.56
C PRO A 277 -25.26 15.23 20.38
N LYS A 278 -24.06 15.45 20.90
CA LYS A 278 -23.34 16.73 20.84
C LYS A 278 -22.02 16.64 20.12
N ILE A 279 -21.30 15.52 20.30
CA ILE A 279 -20.00 15.30 19.69
C ILE A 279 -20.08 14.10 18.75
N GLY A 280 -19.62 14.28 17.52
CA GLY A 280 -19.41 13.20 16.57
C GLY A 280 -17.92 12.89 16.41
N VAL A 281 -17.55 11.62 16.40
CA VAL A 281 -16.21 11.15 16.03
C VAL A 281 -16.31 10.39 14.72
N ILE A 282 -15.55 10.83 13.72
CA ILE A 282 -15.40 10.14 12.42
C ILE A 282 -14.01 9.50 12.38
N THR A 283 -13.93 8.24 12.03
CA THR A 283 -12.66 7.52 11.99
C THR A 283 -12.65 6.40 10.95
N VAL A 284 -11.45 5.89 10.59
CA VAL A 284 -11.23 4.98 9.47
C VAL A 284 -10.11 3.99 9.74
N GLY A 285 -10.20 2.78 9.21
CA GLY A 285 -9.13 1.80 9.18
C GLY A 285 -8.49 1.55 10.56
N LYS A 286 -7.16 1.60 10.63
CA LYS A 286 -6.40 1.46 11.88
C LYS A 286 -6.82 2.49 12.92
N SER A 287 -7.04 3.75 12.52
CA SER A 287 -7.47 4.82 13.44
C SER A 287 -8.81 4.52 14.12
N TYR A 288 -9.67 3.67 13.51
CA TYR A 288 -10.87 3.20 14.21
C TYR A 288 -10.52 2.34 15.43
N LEU A 289 -9.50 1.50 15.34
CA LEU A 289 -9.05 0.70 16.49
C LEU A 289 -8.42 1.59 17.56
N ASP A 290 -7.67 2.62 17.15
CA ASP A 290 -7.11 3.62 18.08
C ASP A 290 -8.20 4.39 18.82
N VAL A 291 -9.28 4.79 18.11
CA VAL A 291 -10.46 5.41 18.75
C VAL A 291 -11.15 4.45 19.71
N ARG A 292 -11.29 3.17 19.36
CA ARG A 292 -11.88 2.17 20.28
C ARG A 292 -11.02 2.02 21.53
N GLN A 293 -9.70 1.94 21.39
CA GLN A 293 -8.75 1.93 22.51
C GLN A 293 -8.90 3.21 23.36
N ALA A 294 -8.98 4.37 22.72
CA ALA A 294 -9.17 5.64 23.41
C ALA A 294 -10.46 5.69 24.22
N LEU A 295 -11.57 5.18 23.66
CA LEU A 295 -12.84 5.07 24.37
C LEU A 295 -12.77 4.11 25.57
N ASP A 296 -12.08 2.98 25.42
CA ASP A 296 -11.85 2.02 26.52
C ASP A 296 -11.03 2.66 27.65
N GLU A 297 -9.97 3.41 27.33
CA GLU A 297 -9.18 4.16 28.33
C GLU A 297 -10.00 5.23 29.06
N LEU A 298 -10.95 5.86 28.37
CA LEU A 298 -11.90 6.80 28.96
C LEU A 298 -13.04 6.11 29.73
N GLY A 299 -13.16 4.76 29.65
CA GLY A 299 -14.25 3.98 30.22
C GLY A 299 -15.60 4.21 29.54
N LEU A 300 -15.57 4.47 28.21
CA LEU A 300 -16.73 4.78 27.39
C LEU A 300 -17.13 3.57 26.53
N ASP A 301 -18.01 2.74 27.04
CA ASP A 301 -18.74 1.75 26.26
C ASP A 301 -19.90 2.41 25.46
N GLU A 302 -20.64 1.62 24.70
CA GLU A 302 -21.74 2.13 23.86
C GLU A 302 -22.86 2.80 24.71
N VAL A 303 -23.10 2.31 25.91
CA VAL A 303 -24.11 2.88 26.83
C VAL A 303 -23.67 4.27 27.29
N ARG A 304 -22.44 4.38 27.79
CA ARG A 304 -21.87 5.66 28.24
C ARG A 304 -21.67 6.64 27.08
N CYS A 305 -21.31 6.16 25.88
CA CYS A 305 -21.28 7.02 24.70
C CYS A 305 -22.65 7.64 24.41
N ASN A 306 -23.72 6.85 24.50
CA ASN A 306 -25.09 7.37 24.36
C ASN A 306 -25.49 8.34 25.48
N ASP A 307 -25.14 8.04 26.74
CA ASP A 307 -25.44 8.90 27.90
C ASP A 307 -24.71 10.25 27.80
N PHE A 308 -23.48 10.25 27.23
CA PHE A 308 -22.66 11.46 27.13
C PHE A 308 -22.85 12.23 25.81
N GLY A 309 -23.71 11.74 24.92
CA GLY A 309 -23.99 12.39 23.66
C GLY A 309 -22.87 12.26 22.62
N LEU A 310 -22.06 11.16 22.68
CA LEU A 310 -20.97 10.88 21.75
C LEU A 310 -21.45 9.93 20.65
N ARG A 311 -21.51 10.44 19.43
CA ARG A 311 -21.79 9.63 18.21
C ARG A 311 -20.48 9.17 17.56
N LEU A 312 -20.38 7.89 17.22
CA LEU A 312 -19.21 7.32 16.53
C LEU A 312 -19.59 6.85 15.12
N TYR A 313 -18.86 7.32 14.12
CA TYR A 313 -19.03 6.98 12.72
C TYR A 313 -17.75 6.32 12.18
N LYS A 314 -17.89 5.11 11.70
CA LYS A 314 -16.81 4.37 11.04
C LYS A 314 -16.92 4.50 9.54
N ILE A 315 -15.88 4.99 8.93
CA ILE A 315 -15.69 5.06 7.49
C ILE A 315 -14.97 3.78 7.02
N GLY A 316 -15.59 3.04 6.11
CA GLY A 316 -14.96 1.91 5.42
C GLY A 316 -14.46 2.31 4.04
N CYS A 317 -15.15 3.28 3.40
CA CYS A 317 -14.76 3.86 2.12
C CYS A 317 -14.44 5.36 2.33
N PRO A 318 -13.14 5.73 2.55
CA PRO A 318 -12.75 7.11 2.81
C PRO A 318 -12.80 8.02 1.58
N TRP A 319 -12.97 7.47 0.40
CA TRP A 319 -13.23 8.24 -0.82
C TRP A 319 -13.95 7.36 -1.86
N PRO A 320 -15.01 7.87 -2.50
CA PRO A 320 -15.73 9.12 -2.20
C PRO A 320 -16.67 8.97 -0.98
N ILE A 321 -16.95 10.09 -0.29
CA ILE A 321 -17.90 10.12 0.83
C ILE A 321 -19.20 10.82 0.39
N SER A 322 -20.33 10.28 0.83
CA SER A 322 -21.67 10.80 0.51
C SER A 322 -22.01 12.03 1.34
N ARG A 323 -22.46 13.11 0.66
CA ARG A 323 -23.04 14.31 1.33
C ARG A 323 -24.21 13.93 2.23
N GLN A 324 -25.10 13.06 1.76
CA GLN A 324 -26.28 12.66 2.52
C GLN A 324 -25.89 11.94 3.81
N ASP A 325 -24.98 10.97 3.71
CA ASP A 325 -24.51 10.20 4.87
C ASP A 325 -23.86 11.12 5.93
N LEU A 326 -23.06 12.11 5.48
CA LEU A 326 -22.44 13.08 6.39
C LEU A 326 -23.46 14.04 6.99
N THR A 327 -24.47 14.48 6.24
CA THR A 327 -25.54 15.34 6.73
C THR A 327 -26.37 14.62 7.78
N ASP A 328 -26.73 13.37 7.54
CA ASP A 328 -27.47 12.52 8.48
C ASP A 328 -26.64 12.27 9.76
N PHE A 329 -25.35 11.99 9.59
CA PHE A 329 -24.45 11.84 10.72
C PHE A 329 -24.32 13.12 11.55
N ALA A 330 -24.19 14.28 10.90
CA ALA A 330 -23.95 15.56 11.55
C ALA A 330 -25.19 16.10 12.28
N ALA A 331 -26.38 15.56 12.02
CA ALA A 331 -27.64 16.06 12.58
C ALA A 331 -27.60 16.15 14.12
N GLY A 332 -27.78 17.35 14.65
CA GLY A 332 -27.81 17.66 16.10
C GLY A 332 -26.44 17.76 16.78
N LEU A 333 -25.34 17.56 16.04
CA LEU A 333 -23.99 17.71 16.57
C LEU A 333 -23.56 19.19 16.61
N ASP A 334 -22.82 19.54 17.65
CA ASP A 334 -22.15 20.85 17.79
C ASP A 334 -20.70 20.76 17.33
N LEU A 335 -20.06 19.58 17.47
CA LEU A 335 -18.66 19.33 17.18
C LEU A 335 -18.48 17.99 16.43
N VAL A 336 -17.63 17.96 15.42
CA VAL A 336 -17.15 16.75 14.77
C VAL A 336 -15.63 16.66 14.90
N ILE A 337 -15.13 15.55 15.42
CA ILE A 337 -13.72 15.22 15.56
C ILE A 337 -13.38 14.18 14.50
N VAL A 338 -12.51 14.52 13.55
CA VAL A 338 -12.03 13.57 12.53
C VAL A 338 -10.69 12.99 12.95
N VAL A 339 -10.66 11.66 13.11
CA VAL A 339 -9.47 10.90 13.51
C VAL A 339 -9.03 10.04 12.32
N GLU A 340 -8.00 10.50 11.65
CA GLU A 340 -7.40 9.83 10.48
C GLU A 340 -5.87 9.98 10.49
N GLU A 341 -5.16 9.02 9.91
CA GLU A 341 -3.70 9.08 9.78
C GLU A 341 -3.27 10.15 8.76
N LYS A 342 -2.04 10.67 8.92
CA LYS A 342 -1.40 11.59 7.98
C LYS A 342 -2.22 12.86 7.67
N ARG A 343 -2.20 13.31 6.40
CA ARG A 343 -2.93 14.51 5.95
C ARG A 343 -4.45 14.27 5.96
N SER A 344 -5.18 15.35 6.08
CA SER A 344 -6.64 15.36 6.01
C SER A 344 -7.13 14.88 4.65
N LEU A 345 -7.79 13.75 4.59
CA LEU A 345 -8.56 13.26 3.45
C LEU A 345 -10.06 13.27 3.77
N ILE A 346 -10.42 12.71 4.92
CA ILE A 346 -11.82 12.67 5.40
C ILE A 346 -12.24 14.04 5.92
N GLU A 347 -11.40 14.69 6.72
CA GLU A 347 -11.69 16.02 7.29
C GLU A 347 -12.01 17.06 6.21
N VAL A 348 -11.28 17.04 5.09
CA VAL A 348 -11.53 17.96 3.96
C VAL A 348 -12.89 17.67 3.32
N GLN A 349 -13.21 16.41 3.04
CA GLN A 349 -14.52 16.03 2.48
C GLN A 349 -15.66 16.35 3.47
N VAL A 350 -15.48 16.11 4.78
CA VAL A 350 -16.50 16.48 5.79
C VAL A 350 -16.80 17.98 5.76
N ARG A 351 -15.77 18.81 5.69
CA ARG A 351 -15.94 20.27 5.60
C ARG A 351 -16.61 20.69 4.29
N GLU A 352 -16.20 20.12 3.17
CA GLU A 352 -16.76 20.40 1.83
C GLU A 352 -18.23 20.00 1.76
N GLU A 353 -18.55 18.78 2.16
CA GLU A 353 -19.89 18.23 2.00
C GLU A 353 -20.91 18.82 3.02
N LEU A 354 -20.44 19.23 4.20
CA LEU A 354 -21.31 19.90 5.18
C LEU A 354 -21.46 21.41 4.93
N TYR A 355 -20.63 22.00 4.07
CA TYR A 355 -20.74 23.43 3.77
C TYR A 355 -22.09 23.77 3.14
N GLY A 356 -22.79 24.75 3.71
CA GLY A 356 -24.12 25.18 3.25
C GLY A 356 -25.27 24.24 3.64
N THR A 357 -25.05 23.22 4.47
CA THR A 357 -26.12 22.40 5.04
C THR A 357 -26.79 23.09 6.23
N ALA A 358 -27.96 22.59 6.65
CA ALA A 358 -28.70 23.16 7.76
C ALA A 358 -27.96 23.03 9.12
N ASN A 359 -27.19 21.96 9.31
CA ASN A 359 -26.37 21.75 10.52
C ASN A 359 -24.89 21.69 10.11
N GLN A 360 -24.12 22.67 10.53
CA GLN A 360 -22.69 22.79 10.28
C GLN A 360 -21.92 22.78 11.59
N PRO A 361 -21.66 21.60 12.17
CA PRO A 361 -20.88 21.50 13.40
C PRO A 361 -19.44 22.02 13.19
N VAL A 362 -18.81 22.48 14.25
CA VAL A 362 -17.37 22.76 14.21
C VAL A 362 -16.65 21.47 13.88
N CYS A 363 -15.79 21.49 12.84
CA CYS A 363 -15.02 20.32 12.42
C CYS A 363 -13.56 20.51 12.82
N ILE A 364 -13.05 19.62 13.67
CA ILE A 364 -11.64 19.55 14.07
C ILE A 364 -11.04 18.20 13.68
N GLY A 365 -9.73 18.17 13.55
CA GLY A 365 -8.99 16.96 13.19
C GLY A 365 -7.50 17.22 13.28
N LYS A 366 -6.85 17.61 12.20
CA LYS A 366 -5.43 17.98 12.26
C LYS A 366 -5.19 19.27 13.03
N LYS A 367 -6.21 20.12 13.10
CA LYS A 367 -6.19 21.36 13.90
C LYS A 367 -7.39 21.44 14.81
N ASP A 368 -7.18 22.09 15.95
CA ASP A 368 -8.23 22.39 16.94
C ASP A 368 -9.11 23.58 16.49
N GLU A 369 -10.05 23.96 17.34
CA GLU A 369 -11.00 25.07 17.16
C GLU A 369 -10.31 26.44 17.03
N LYS A 370 -9.05 26.54 17.46
CA LYS A 370 -8.23 27.76 17.44
C LYS A 370 -7.20 27.75 16.31
N GLY A 371 -7.13 26.67 15.53
CA GLY A 371 -6.17 26.51 14.44
C GLY A 371 -4.80 25.97 14.87
N ASN A 372 -4.60 25.57 16.12
CA ASN A 372 -3.39 24.89 16.57
C ASN A 372 -3.38 23.43 16.11
N TRP A 373 -2.18 22.85 15.98
CA TRP A 373 -2.06 21.42 15.71
C TRP A 373 -2.67 20.59 16.84
N LEU A 374 -3.57 19.67 16.47
CA LEU A 374 -4.23 18.74 17.37
C LEU A 374 -3.73 17.31 17.10
N PHE A 375 -4.03 16.73 15.94
CA PHE A 375 -3.49 15.44 15.55
C PHE A 375 -2.34 15.59 14.56
N PRO A 376 -1.23 14.84 14.74
CA PRO A 376 -0.06 14.98 13.89
C PRO A 376 -0.34 14.51 12.46
N VAL A 377 0.36 15.12 11.50
CA VAL A 377 0.45 14.67 10.09
C VAL A 377 1.71 13.84 9.83
N LYS A 378 2.60 13.73 10.80
CA LYS A 378 3.84 12.96 10.78
C LYS A 378 3.79 11.81 11.78
N GLY A 379 4.50 10.72 11.49
CA GLY A 379 4.46 9.52 12.34
C GLY A 379 3.07 8.84 12.30
N ALA A 380 2.73 8.14 13.35
CA ALA A 380 1.43 7.52 13.59
C ALA A 380 0.64 8.29 14.67
N LEU A 381 -0.67 8.06 14.73
CA LEU A 381 -1.52 8.55 15.80
C LEU A 381 -1.30 7.74 17.08
N ASP A 382 -1.39 8.43 18.22
CA ASP A 382 -1.35 7.82 19.55
C ASP A 382 -2.77 7.74 20.13
N PRO A 383 -3.25 6.55 20.58
CA PRO A 383 -4.54 6.39 21.22
C PRO A 383 -4.73 7.27 22.45
N ASN A 384 -3.67 7.57 23.21
CA ASN A 384 -3.76 8.45 24.39
C ASN A 384 -4.06 9.90 23.98
N ASP A 385 -3.43 10.41 22.93
CA ASP A 385 -3.73 11.75 22.42
C ASP A 385 -5.17 11.86 21.91
N ILE A 386 -5.66 10.80 21.26
CA ILE A 386 -7.07 10.70 20.85
C ILE A 386 -7.99 10.71 22.06
N ALA A 387 -7.67 9.92 23.09
CA ALA A 387 -8.45 9.84 24.32
C ALA A 387 -8.49 11.19 25.05
N ILE A 388 -7.34 11.86 25.20
CA ILE A 388 -7.27 13.20 25.80
C ILE A 388 -8.15 14.18 25.01
N CYS A 389 -8.04 14.17 23.68
CA CYS A 389 -8.83 15.04 22.81
C CYS A 389 -10.34 14.85 23.00
N ILE A 390 -10.82 13.59 22.93
CA ILE A 390 -12.24 13.27 23.09
C ILE A 390 -12.70 13.58 24.50
N GLY A 391 -11.95 13.16 25.53
CA GLY A 391 -12.30 13.32 26.92
C GLY A 391 -12.42 14.80 27.35
N GLU A 392 -11.48 15.66 26.92
CA GLU A 392 -11.56 17.11 27.21
C GLU A 392 -12.79 17.77 26.60
N ARG A 393 -13.16 17.40 25.36
CA ARG A 393 -14.33 17.98 24.71
C ARG A 393 -15.63 17.47 25.36
N LEU A 394 -15.67 16.19 25.74
CA LEU A 394 -16.82 15.65 26.49
C LEU A 394 -17.02 16.34 27.83
N LEU A 395 -15.95 16.61 28.56
CA LEU A 395 -16.03 17.36 29.84
C LEU A 395 -16.57 18.78 29.69
N GLY A 396 -16.57 19.33 28.48
CA GLY A 396 -17.25 20.59 28.16
C GLY A 396 -18.79 20.48 28.14
N TYR A 397 -19.33 19.27 27.96
CA TYR A 397 -20.77 19.01 27.89
C TYR A 397 -21.29 18.27 29.12
N VAL A 398 -20.48 17.43 29.76
CA VAL A 398 -20.89 16.61 30.92
C VAL A 398 -19.94 16.84 32.10
N ARG A 399 -20.51 16.86 33.31
CA ARG A 399 -19.71 16.86 34.54
C ARG A 399 -19.59 15.42 35.04
N ASN A 400 -18.36 14.87 34.95
CA ASN A 400 -18.08 13.51 35.38
C ASN A 400 -16.68 13.41 35.96
N ASP A 401 -16.57 13.15 37.27
CA ASP A 401 -15.29 13.12 37.99
C ASP A 401 -14.42 11.93 37.58
N ASP A 402 -15.00 10.76 37.23
CA ASP A 402 -14.26 9.58 36.75
C ASP A 402 -13.61 9.88 35.38
N LEU A 403 -14.37 10.47 34.45
CA LEU A 403 -13.82 10.88 33.16
C LEU A 403 -12.70 11.92 33.32
N ALA A 404 -12.88 12.90 34.19
CA ALA A 404 -11.87 13.93 34.48
C ALA A 404 -10.58 13.31 35.04
N ALA A 405 -10.70 12.35 35.97
CA ALA A 405 -9.57 11.64 36.57
C ALA A 405 -8.81 10.80 35.51
N ARG A 406 -9.53 10.13 34.59
CA ARG A 406 -8.92 9.35 33.49
C ARG A 406 -8.14 10.24 32.52
N VAL A 407 -8.74 11.35 32.09
CA VAL A 407 -8.06 12.34 31.24
C VAL A 407 -6.79 12.90 31.92
N ALA A 408 -6.88 13.23 33.22
CA ALA A 408 -5.72 13.73 33.97
C ALA A 408 -4.57 12.70 34.02
N ARG A 409 -4.89 11.42 34.27
CA ARG A 409 -3.93 10.32 34.28
C ARG A 409 -3.25 10.13 32.90
N LEU A 410 -4.02 10.18 31.80
CA LEU A 410 -3.46 10.06 30.44
C LEU A 410 -2.52 11.23 30.13
N LYS A 411 -2.87 12.45 30.51
CA LYS A 411 -1.99 13.62 30.35
C LYS A 411 -0.68 13.50 31.11
N GLU A 412 -0.73 12.96 32.33
CA GLU A 412 0.46 12.71 33.13
C GLU A 412 1.36 11.65 32.46
N ALA A 413 0.76 10.55 31.98
CA ALA A 413 1.48 9.51 31.25
C ALA A 413 2.16 10.06 29.98
N GLN A 414 1.49 10.90 29.18
CA GLN A 414 2.08 11.50 27.99
C GLN A 414 3.23 12.47 28.31
N ARG A 415 3.14 13.21 29.42
CA ARG A 415 4.26 14.06 29.87
C ARG A 415 5.47 13.21 30.26
N ALA A 416 5.26 12.14 31.02
CA ALA A 416 6.33 11.24 31.43
C ALA A 416 7.02 10.58 30.22
N LEU A 417 6.23 10.18 29.20
CA LEU A 417 6.78 9.65 27.94
C LEU A 417 7.63 10.67 27.19
N ALA A 418 7.17 11.92 27.10
CA ALA A 418 7.90 13.00 26.42
C ALA A 418 9.23 13.36 27.09
N GLU A 419 9.36 13.12 28.40
CA GLU A 419 10.59 13.33 29.18
C GLU A 419 11.56 12.12 29.14
N THR A 420 11.10 10.98 28.60
CA THR A 420 11.92 9.76 28.52
C THR A 420 12.87 9.87 27.34
N GLN A 421 14.18 9.66 27.58
CA GLN A 421 15.18 9.60 26.53
C GLN A 421 15.46 8.16 26.15
N ASP A 422 15.58 7.89 24.85
CA ASP A 422 16.02 6.60 24.36
C ASP A 422 17.45 6.29 24.87
N VAL A 423 17.58 5.21 25.61
CA VAL A 423 18.86 4.78 26.21
C VAL A 423 19.85 4.29 25.14
N ALA A 424 19.35 3.69 24.06
CA ALA A 424 20.13 3.27 22.91
C ALA A 424 19.23 3.06 21.68
N ALA A 425 19.68 3.55 20.53
CA ALA A 425 19.07 3.24 19.24
C ALA A 425 19.94 2.21 18.49
N ARG A 426 19.31 1.20 17.90
CA ARG A 426 20.00 0.28 17.00
C ARG A 426 20.21 0.94 15.65
N VAL A 427 21.46 1.01 15.21
CA VAL A 427 21.80 1.43 13.85
C VAL A 427 21.78 0.19 12.94
N PRO A 428 21.04 0.19 11.84
CA PRO A 428 21.07 -0.90 10.87
C PRO A 428 22.48 -1.13 10.30
N TYR A 429 22.85 -2.38 10.09
CA TYR A 429 24.14 -2.79 9.52
C TYR A 429 23.97 -4.07 8.70
N PHE A 430 24.97 -4.38 7.86
CA PHE A 430 24.96 -5.59 7.04
C PHE A 430 25.05 -6.88 7.88
N CYS A 431 24.41 -7.94 7.37
CA CYS A 431 24.53 -9.25 7.98
C CYS A 431 26.00 -9.71 8.08
N SER A 432 26.30 -10.56 9.06
CA SER A 432 27.63 -11.15 9.18
C SER A 432 28.02 -11.93 7.91
N GLY A 433 29.22 -11.66 7.38
CA GLY A 433 29.69 -12.29 6.12
C GLY A 433 29.09 -11.72 4.83
N CYS A 434 28.24 -10.69 4.93
CA CYS A 434 27.64 -10.09 3.74
C CYS A 434 28.70 -9.44 2.83
N PRO A 435 28.69 -9.71 1.51
CA PRO A 435 29.64 -9.10 0.56
C PRO A 435 29.55 -7.58 0.50
N HIS A 436 28.44 -6.98 0.90
CA HIS A 436 28.29 -5.52 0.96
C HIS A 436 29.24 -4.86 1.97
N ASN A 437 29.75 -5.61 2.93
CA ASN A 437 30.76 -5.10 3.86
C ASN A 437 32.06 -4.62 3.17
N SER A 438 32.42 -5.22 2.05
CA SER A 438 33.55 -4.78 1.23
C SER A 438 33.13 -4.01 -0.01
N SER A 439 32.08 -4.45 -0.71
CA SER A 439 31.70 -3.86 -2.00
C SER A 439 31.16 -2.42 -1.90
N THR A 440 30.70 -1.96 -0.73
CA THR A 440 30.25 -0.58 -0.52
C THR A 440 31.37 0.37 -0.08
N VAL A 441 32.55 -0.14 0.24
CA VAL A 441 33.72 0.70 0.51
C VAL A 441 34.22 1.32 -0.79
N VAL A 442 34.55 2.61 -0.77
CA VAL A 442 35.10 3.35 -1.92
C VAL A 442 36.52 3.86 -1.62
N PRO A 443 37.36 4.14 -2.62
CA PRO A 443 38.70 4.68 -2.42
C PRO A 443 38.68 5.98 -1.60
N GLU A 444 39.76 6.23 -0.87
CA GLU A 444 39.92 7.46 -0.09
C GLU A 444 39.73 8.71 -0.95
N GLY A 445 39.03 9.71 -0.42
CA GLY A 445 38.68 10.93 -1.15
C GLY A 445 37.53 10.79 -2.14
N SER A 446 37.06 9.57 -2.40
CA SER A 446 35.87 9.31 -3.24
C SER A 446 34.57 9.53 -2.45
N ARG A 447 33.46 9.65 -3.20
CA ARG A 447 32.11 9.72 -2.66
C ARG A 447 31.21 8.72 -3.38
N ALA A 448 30.30 8.11 -2.65
CA ALA A 448 29.26 7.24 -3.19
C ALA A 448 27.85 7.74 -2.86
N TYR A 449 26.90 7.37 -3.71
CA TYR A 449 25.47 7.38 -3.40
C TYR A 449 25.00 5.99 -3.02
N ALA A 450 24.06 5.94 -2.08
CA ALA A 450 23.30 4.75 -1.80
C ALA A 450 22.22 4.54 -2.88
N GLY A 451 21.75 3.31 -3.02
CA GLY A 451 20.53 2.99 -3.77
C GLY A 451 19.51 2.31 -2.87
N ILE A 452 18.39 1.92 -3.42
CA ILE A 452 17.32 1.23 -2.71
C ILE A 452 17.65 -0.28 -2.61
N GLY A 453 17.86 -0.75 -1.40
CA GLY A 453 18.26 -2.10 -1.05
C GLY A 453 19.14 -2.11 0.20
N CYS A 454 19.71 -3.26 0.57
CA CYS A 454 20.58 -3.37 1.77
C CYS A 454 21.75 -2.37 1.76
N HIS A 455 22.29 -2.04 0.60
CA HIS A 455 23.36 -1.05 0.45
C HIS A 455 22.96 0.38 0.85
N TYR A 456 21.65 0.66 1.05
CA TYR A 456 21.18 1.90 1.67
C TYR A 456 21.81 2.12 3.06
N MET A 457 22.02 1.05 3.81
CA MET A 457 22.60 1.10 5.16
C MET A 457 24.05 1.64 5.20
N ALA A 458 24.75 1.65 4.07
CA ALA A 458 26.10 2.21 3.98
C ALA A 458 26.18 3.70 4.41
N GLN A 459 25.05 4.43 4.35
CA GLN A 459 24.97 5.82 4.81
C GLN A 459 25.21 5.97 6.32
N TRP A 460 24.99 4.94 7.12
CA TRP A 460 25.19 4.93 8.57
C TRP A 460 26.50 4.28 9.01
N MET A 461 27.40 3.96 8.05
CA MET A 461 28.59 3.13 8.32
C MET A 461 29.91 3.84 8.09
N ASP A 462 29.94 5.15 8.00
CA ASP A 462 31.17 5.94 7.73
C ASP A 462 31.97 5.42 6.51
N ARG A 463 31.30 5.36 5.34
CA ARG A 463 31.86 4.82 4.09
C ARG A 463 31.84 5.83 2.95
N SER A 464 31.88 7.12 3.26
CA SER A 464 31.76 8.20 2.27
C SER A 464 30.54 8.04 1.34
N THR A 465 29.49 7.37 1.83
CA THR A 465 28.23 7.15 1.12
C THR A 465 27.17 8.08 1.70
N LEU A 466 26.74 9.06 0.92
CA LEU A 466 25.79 10.08 1.36
C LEU A 466 24.78 10.37 0.24
N GLY A 467 23.49 10.34 0.61
CA GLY A 467 22.41 10.61 -0.32
C GLY A 467 21.95 9.37 -1.08
N PHE A 468 20.72 9.43 -1.52
CA PHE A 468 20.03 8.37 -2.27
C PHE A 468 18.92 8.97 -3.13
N THR A 469 18.39 8.17 -4.04
CA THR A 469 17.21 8.52 -4.85
C THR A 469 16.17 7.41 -4.71
N GLN A 470 15.01 7.59 -5.33
CA GLN A 470 14.00 6.56 -5.46
C GLN A 470 14.53 5.35 -6.24
N MET A 471 13.88 4.19 -6.05
CA MET A 471 14.20 2.96 -6.78
C MET A 471 14.07 3.17 -8.30
N GLY A 472 15.17 2.93 -9.02
CA GLY A 472 15.26 3.14 -10.47
C GLY A 472 15.73 4.53 -10.91
N GLY A 473 16.06 5.43 -9.95
CA GLY A 473 16.65 6.73 -10.21
C GLY A 473 18.12 6.83 -9.81
N GLU A 474 18.69 5.71 -9.38
CA GLU A 474 20.06 5.65 -8.86
C GLU A 474 21.08 6.13 -9.87
N GLY A 475 21.85 7.17 -9.50
CA GLY A 475 22.86 7.82 -10.34
C GLY A 475 22.32 8.92 -11.27
N ALA A 476 21.02 8.97 -11.53
CA ALA A 476 20.42 10.03 -12.34
C ALA A 476 20.55 11.43 -11.67
N ASN A 477 20.59 11.50 -10.35
CA ASN A 477 20.85 12.72 -9.60
C ASN A 477 22.24 13.32 -9.94
N TRP A 478 23.24 12.47 -10.23
CA TRP A 478 24.57 12.93 -10.63
C TRP A 478 24.55 13.60 -12.01
N ILE A 479 23.66 13.21 -12.90
CA ILE A 479 23.48 13.89 -14.20
C ILE A 479 23.17 15.38 -13.99
N GLY A 480 22.32 15.69 -13.01
CA GLY A 480 21.98 17.05 -12.66
C GLY A 480 23.04 17.77 -11.81
N GLU A 481 23.81 17.05 -10.98
CA GLU A 481 24.81 17.62 -10.09
C GLU A 481 26.16 17.86 -10.79
N ALA A 482 26.60 16.94 -11.65
CA ALA A 482 27.92 16.94 -12.26
C ALA A 482 28.29 18.28 -12.95
N PRO A 483 27.43 18.91 -13.75
CA PRO A 483 27.77 20.18 -14.43
C PRO A 483 28.08 21.35 -13.47
N PHE A 484 27.64 21.27 -12.23
CA PHE A 484 27.75 22.32 -11.23
C PHE A 484 28.69 21.94 -10.07
N SER A 485 29.24 20.74 -10.08
CA SER A 485 30.10 20.20 -9.04
C SER A 485 31.58 20.38 -9.39
N LYS A 486 32.43 20.69 -8.40
CA LYS A 486 33.87 20.59 -8.54
C LYS A 486 34.38 19.15 -8.46
N ARG A 487 33.51 18.19 -8.07
CA ARG A 487 33.86 16.77 -7.99
C ARG A 487 33.85 16.17 -9.39
N PRO A 488 34.95 15.50 -9.79
CA PRO A 488 35.04 14.94 -11.16
C PRO A 488 34.29 13.61 -11.31
N HIS A 489 33.99 12.89 -10.23
CA HIS A 489 33.49 11.52 -10.28
C HIS A 489 32.75 11.13 -9.00
N VAL A 490 31.77 10.23 -9.11
CA VAL A 490 31.08 9.58 -8.00
C VAL A 490 30.89 8.08 -8.25
N PHE A 491 30.74 7.33 -7.17
CA PHE A 491 30.27 5.96 -7.20
C PHE A 491 28.77 5.89 -6.94
N GLN A 492 28.07 4.96 -7.58
CA GLN A 492 26.67 4.65 -7.34
C GLN A 492 26.49 3.16 -7.02
N ASN A 493 26.01 2.87 -5.83
CA ASN A 493 25.61 1.51 -5.47
C ASN A 493 24.22 1.21 -6.04
N LEU A 494 24.06 0.09 -6.72
CA LEU A 494 22.83 -0.35 -7.37
C LEU A 494 22.66 -1.85 -7.18
N GLY A 495 21.59 -2.29 -6.53
CA GLY A 495 21.28 -3.72 -6.38
C GLY A 495 20.79 -4.34 -7.70
N ASP A 496 21.00 -5.64 -7.89
CA ASP A 496 20.52 -6.38 -9.05
C ASP A 496 19.00 -6.38 -9.18
N GLY A 497 18.27 -6.48 -8.07
CA GLY A 497 16.82 -6.33 -8.06
C GLY A 497 16.37 -4.96 -8.57
N THR A 498 17.02 -3.87 -8.13
CA THR A 498 16.74 -2.53 -8.62
C THR A 498 17.15 -2.33 -10.07
N TYR A 499 18.30 -2.90 -10.48
CA TYR A 499 18.73 -2.90 -11.87
C TYR A 499 17.65 -3.49 -12.79
N ASN A 500 17.17 -4.68 -12.45
CA ASN A 500 16.11 -5.35 -13.21
C ASN A 500 14.77 -4.61 -13.17
N HIS A 501 14.40 -4.05 -12.00
CA HIS A 501 13.14 -3.31 -11.82
C HIS A 501 13.07 -2.08 -12.75
N SER A 502 14.06 -1.23 -12.73
CA SER A 502 14.09 0.03 -13.51
C SER A 502 15.44 0.75 -13.49
N GLY A 503 16.41 0.28 -12.71
CA GLY A 503 17.71 0.92 -12.57
C GLY A 503 18.53 0.90 -13.85
N SER A 504 18.33 -0.06 -14.75
CA SER A 504 18.96 -0.10 -16.07
C SER A 504 18.68 1.17 -16.88
N LEU A 505 17.50 1.77 -16.75
CA LEU A 505 17.17 3.04 -17.43
C LEU A 505 17.97 4.22 -16.86
N ALA A 506 18.26 4.24 -15.55
CA ALA A 506 19.09 5.27 -14.94
C ALA A 506 20.56 5.15 -15.39
N VAL A 507 21.07 3.92 -15.52
CA VAL A 507 22.43 3.67 -16.07
C VAL A 507 22.50 4.16 -17.52
N ARG A 508 21.52 3.81 -18.37
CA ARG A 508 21.40 4.29 -19.75
C ARG A 508 21.40 5.81 -19.80
N ALA A 509 20.60 6.46 -18.96
CA ALA A 509 20.53 7.93 -18.90
C ALA A 509 21.89 8.56 -18.54
N ALA A 510 22.63 7.98 -17.59
CA ALA A 510 23.95 8.45 -17.19
C ALA A 510 24.99 8.29 -18.31
N ILE A 511 24.96 7.17 -19.04
CA ILE A 511 25.81 6.92 -20.21
C ILE A 511 25.53 7.94 -21.31
N HIS A 512 24.25 8.17 -21.64
CA HIS A 512 23.87 9.13 -22.68
C HIS A 512 24.21 10.59 -22.31
N ALA A 513 24.16 10.91 -21.00
CA ALA A 513 24.56 12.22 -20.52
C ALA A 513 26.07 12.43 -20.49
N GLY A 514 26.89 11.37 -20.66
CA GLY A 514 28.34 11.43 -20.67
C GLY A 514 28.95 11.84 -19.33
N VAL A 515 28.25 11.63 -18.22
CA VAL A 515 28.76 11.98 -16.88
C VAL A 515 29.74 10.93 -16.39
N ASN A 516 30.76 11.39 -15.64
CA ASN A 516 31.77 10.50 -15.08
C ASN A 516 31.27 9.87 -13.78
N ILE A 517 30.81 8.62 -13.86
CA ILE A 517 30.20 7.86 -12.76
C ILE A 517 30.61 6.38 -12.86
N THR A 518 30.83 5.75 -11.71
CA THR A 518 31.02 4.29 -11.64
C THR A 518 29.84 3.66 -10.93
N TYR A 519 29.05 2.87 -11.65
CA TYR A 519 28.02 2.02 -11.06
C TYR A 519 28.64 0.74 -10.48
N LYS A 520 28.30 0.45 -9.23
CA LYS A 520 28.55 -0.83 -8.59
C LYS A 520 27.25 -1.61 -8.58
N ILE A 521 27.05 -2.50 -9.59
CA ILE A 521 25.89 -3.38 -9.64
C ILE A 521 26.17 -4.55 -8.72
N LEU A 522 25.49 -4.54 -7.56
CA LEU A 522 25.69 -5.50 -6.47
C LEU A 522 24.79 -6.71 -6.69
N PHE A 523 25.35 -7.72 -7.36
CA PHE A 523 24.63 -8.91 -7.78
C PHE A 523 24.69 -10.03 -6.73
N ASN A 524 23.54 -10.48 -6.25
CA ASN A 524 23.40 -11.65 -5.37
C ASN A 524 22.19 -12.54 -5.73
N ASP A 525 21.57 -12.31 -6.88
CA ASP A 525 20.40 -13.03 -7.38
C ASP A 525 19.21 -13.02 -6.39
N ALA A 526 19.08 -11.92 -5.62
CA ALA A 526 18.03 -11.83 -4.62
C ALA A 526 17.57 -10.39 -4.37
N VAL A 527 16.27 -10.21 -4.23
CA VAL A 527 15.68 -9.01 -3.62
C VAL A 527 15.76 -9.19 -2.10
N ALA A 528 16.97 -9.00 -1.55
CA ALA A 528 17.30 -9.44 -0.19
C ALA A 528 16.50 -8.69 0.89
N MET A 529 16.24 -7.40 0.72
CA MET A 529 15.57 -6.53 1.72
C MET A 529 14.14 -6.99 2.03
N THR A 530 13.44 -7.57 1.06
CA THR A 530 12.02 -7.93 1.18
C THR A 530 11.78 -9.41 1.49
N GLY A 531 12.86 -10.18 1.73
CA GLY A 531 12.78 -11.58 2.11
C GLY A 531 13.53 -12.57 1.22
N GLY A 532 14.44 -12.09 0.37
CA GLY A 532 15.34 -12.94 -0.42
C GLY A 532 14.66 -13.65 -1.60
N GLN A 533 13.63 -13.04 -2.18
CA GLN A 533 13.00 -13.56 -3.40
C GLN A 533 13.99 -13.45 -4.57
N HIS A 534 13.98 -14.43 -5.47
CA HIS A 534 14.76 -14.35 -6.72
C HIS A 534 14.35 -13.13 -7.54
N VAL A 535 15.31 -12.59 -8.28
CA VAL A 535 15.06 -11.52 -9.25
C VAL A 535 14.21 -12.07 -10.40
N ASP A 536 13.15 -11.36 -10.77
CA ASP A 536 12.27 -11.81 -11.85
C ASP A 536 13.04 -11.88 -13.18
N GLY A 537 12.79 -12.94 -13.97
CA GLY A 537 13.47 -13.17 -15.25
C GLY A 537 14.86 -13.79 -15.15
N ASN A 538 15.39 -14.05 -13.93
CA ASN A 538 16.68 -14.71 -13.69
C ASN A 538 17.83 -14.09 -14.50
N ILE A 539 17.91 -12.76 -14.54
CA ILE A 539 18.97 -12.05 -15.26
C ILE A 539 20.35 -12.44 -14.70
N THR A 540 21.29 -12.74 -15.56
CA THR A 540 22.63 -13.20 -15.19
C THR A 540 23.65 -12.07 -15.26
N VAL A 541 24.77 -12.21 -14.54
CA VAL A 541 25.92 -11.27 -14.61
C VAL A 541 26.41 -11.11 -16.06
N VAL A 542 26.40 -12.20 -16.86
CA VAL A 542 26.80 -12.17 -18.27
C VAL A 542 25.87 -11.30 -19.10
N GLN A 543 24.55 -11.40 -18.88
CA GLN A 543 23.56 -10.56 -19.56
C GLN A 543 23.75 -9.09 -19.18
N ILE A 544 23.82 -8.78 -17.88
CA ILE A 544 24.06 -7.40 -17.40
C ILE A 544 25.33 -6.81 -18.03
N ALA A 545 26.43 -7.56 -18.04
CA ALA A 545 27.69 -7.09 -18.60
C ALA A 545 27.57 -6.77 -20.11
N ASN A 546 26.89 -7.64 -20.87
CA ASN A 546 26.64 -7.41 -22.29
C ASN A 546 25.68 -6.24 -22.55
N GLU A 547 24.63 -6.10 -21.75
CA GLU A 547 23.72 -4.94 -21.82
C GLU A 547 24.46 -3.62 -21.59
N MET A 548 25.26 -3.54 -20.54
CA MET A 548 26.02 -2.33 -20.22
C MET A 548 27.05 -1.97 -21.31
N ALA A 549 27.71 -2.96 -21.88
CA ALA A 549 28.62 -2.74 -23.00
C ALA A 549 27.86 -2.27 -24.26
N ALA A 550 26.69 -2.85 -24.54
CA ALA A 550 25.85 -2.47 -25.69
C ALA A 550 25.25 -1.05 -25.51
N GLU A 551 24.94 -0.63 -24.27
CA GLU A 551 24.52 0.75 -23.96
C GLU A 551 25.66 1.78 -24.12
N GLY A 552 26.92 1.32 -24.20
CA GLY A 552 28.08 2.20 -24.42
C GLY A 552 28.86 2.54 -23.15
N ALA A 553 28.75 1.73 -22.10
CA ALA A 553 29.60 1.90 -20.91
C ALA A 553 31.08 1.81 -21.32
N THR A 554 31.88 2.80 -20.92
CA THR A 554 33.29 2.93 -21.32
C THR A 554 34.13 1.78 -20.80
N ARG A 555 33.80 1.22 -19.64
CA ARG A 555 34.51 0.09 -19.03
C ARG A 555 33.51 -0.77 -18.26
N VAL A 556 33.54 -2.07 -18.50
CA VAL A 556 32.77 -3.08 -17.76
C VAL A 556 33.75 -4.07 -17.13
N VAL A 557 33.60 -4.32 -15.84
CA VAL A 557 34.45 -5.23 -15.06
C VAL A 557 33.58 -6.11 -14.19
N VAL A 558 33.93 -7.38 -14.04
CA VAL A 558 33.31 -8.31 -13.10
C VAL A 558 34.27 -8.58 -11.94
N VAL A 559 33.80 -8.38 -10.73
CA VAL A 559 34.52 -8.72 -9.49
C VAL A 559 33.71 -9.76 -8.74
N THR A 560 34.32 -10.89 -8.39
CA THR A 560 33.60 -12.04 -7.78
C THR A 560 34.50 -12.84 -6.85
N ASP A 561 33.92 -13.51 -5.87
CA ASP A 561 34.63 -14.47 -4.99
C ASP A 561 35.09 -15.72 -5.76
N GLU A 562 34.43 -16.05 -6.89
CA GLU A 562 34.67 -17.29 -7.64
C GLU A 562 34.87 -16.97 -9.13
N PRO A 563 36.03 -16.40 -9.56
CA PRO A 563 36.30 -16.12 -10.96
C PRO A 563 36.21 -17.38 -11.86
N TRP A 564 36.48 -18.53 -11.28
CA TRP A 564 36.48 -19.84 -11.99
C TRP A 564 35.09 -20.41 -12.25
N LYS A 565 34.01 -19.85 -11.64
CA LYS A 565 32.63 -20.32 -11.85
C LYS A 565 32.13 -20.10 -13.28
N TYR A 566 32.76 -19.22 -14.02
CA TYR A 566 32.37 -18.95 -15.39
C TYR A 566 33.11 -19.91 -16.35
N PRO A 567 32.40 -20.74 -17.14
CA PRO A 567 33.01 -21.69 -18.07
C PRO A 567 33.88 -21.01 -19.12
N THR A 568 34.93 -21.70 -19.55
CA THR A 568 35.72 -21.29 -20.73
C THR A 568 34.80 -21.19 -21.95
N GLY A 569 34.82 -20.04 -22.65
CA GLY A 569 33.92 -19.76 -23.77
C GLY A 569 32.67 -18.99 -23.44
N THR A 570 32.47 -18.58 -22.16
CA THR A 570 31.43 -17.60 -21.80
C THR A 570 31.57 -16.35 -22.68
N LYS A 571 30.47 -15.94 -23.30
CA LYS A 571 30.44 -14.77 -24.21
C LYS A 571 30.41 -13.47 -23.44
N TRP A 572 31.55 -12.96 -23.10
CA TRP A 572 31.72 -11.63 -22.47
C TRP A 572 31.87 -10.53 -23.53
N PRO A 573 31.56 -9.28 -23.17
CA PRO A 573 31.92 -8.12 -23.99
C PRO A 573 33.43 -8.04 -24.25
N ALA A 574 33.80 -7.49 -25.37
CA ALA A 574 35.22 -7.33 -25.72
C ALA A 574 35.95 -6.48 -24.66
N GLY A 575 37.11 -6.98 -24.21
CA GLY A 575 37.95 -6.28 -23.24
C GLY A 575 37.49 -6.40 -21.77
N LEU A 576 36.39 -7.07 -21.46
CA LEU A 576 35.97 -7.30 -20.08
C LEU A 576 37.02 -8.14 -19.33
N LYS A 577 37.31 -7.77 -18.12
CA LYS A 577 38.17 -8.51 -17.18
C LYS A 577 37.35 -9.00 -15.99
N ILE A 578 37.72 -10.21 -15.53
CA ILE A 578 37.17 -10.79 -14.31
C ILE A 578 38.26 -10.75 -13.24
N HIS A 579 37.98 -10.20 -12.09
CA HIS A 579 38.89 -10.10 -10.96
C HIS A 579 38.37 -10.85 -9.76
N HIS A 580 39.29 -11.31 -8.90
CA HIS A 580 38.91 -11.80 -7.60
C HIS A 580 38.47 -10.64 -6.71
N ARG A 581 37.60 -10.91 -5.75
CA ARG A 581 37.05 -9.90 -4.84
C ARG A 581 38.15 -9.17 -4.03
N ASP A 582 39.25 -9.85 -3.71
CA ASP A 582 40.36 -9.24 -2.98
C ASP A 582 41.01 -8.08 -3.74
N ASP A 583 40.89 -8.07 -5.07
CA ASP A 583 41.42 -7.02 -5.95
C ASP A 583 40.46 -5.81 -6.04
N LEU A 584 39.32 -5.82 -5.36
CA LEU A 584 38.26 -4.81 -5.53
C LEU A 584 38.78 -3.38 -5.35
N GLN A 585 39.64 -3.13 -4.36
CA GLN A 585 40.13 -1.78 -4.09
C GLN A 585 41.06 -1.25 -5.20
N GLU A 586 41.77 -2.14 -5.88
CA GLU A 586 42.62 -1.78 -7.02
C GLU A 586 41.84 -1.60 -8.32
N VAL A 587 40.73 -2.35 -8.45
CA VAL A 587 39.90 -2.36 -9.65
C VAL A 587 39.03 -1.10 -9.75
N GLN A 588 38.52 -0.59 -8.62
CA GLN A 588 37.61 0.55 -8.58
C GLN A 588 38.37 1.87 -8.58
#